data_d834376eba596586922576dc80d439ac
#
_entry.id   d834376eba596586922576dc80d439ac
#
_cell.length_a   1.000
_cell.length_b   1.000
_cell.length_c   1.000
_cell.angle_alpha   90.00
_cell.angle_beta   90.00
_cell.angle_gamma   90.00
#
_symmetry.space_group_name_H-M   'P 1'
#
loop_
_entity.id
_entity.type
_entity.pdbx_description
1 polymer ?
#
loop_
_entity_poly.entity_id
_entity_poly.type
_entity_poly.pdbx_seq_one_letter_code
_entity_poly.pdbx_strand_id
1 'polypeptide(L)'
;MDYKLLYTGKTKNVYELPNGNCLLKFKDDCTGKDGVFDPGENSVGLTIEGVGDVNLRMSIYFFEKINAAGIKTHYVSADLATTTMEVLPAKVFGKGLEVICRNKAVGSFIRRYGALIESGADLPSYVETTLKDDEKGDPLITKDALVAIGVMTEEQYEDLKDMTQKITKIVADDLAEKGMELYDIKFEFGYAPDGKVMLIDEVASGNMRVYKNGEYVDPMTLNKLFFA
;
A
#
# COMPACT_ATOMS: atom_id res chain seq x y z
N MET A 1 20.10 7.21 -17.46
CA MET A 1 20.72 7.62 -16.18
C MET A 1 21.22 6.36 -15.50
N ASP A 2 22.51 6.29 -15.19
CA ASP A 2 23.10 5.08 -14.59
C ASP A 2 23.07 5.19 -13.06
N TYR A 3 21.86 5.13 -12.48
CA TYR A 3 21.73 5.02 -11.03
C TYR A 3 21.98 3.57 -10.60
N LYS A 4 22.58 3.39 -9.42
CA LYS A 4 22.82 2.07 -8.86
C LYS A 4 21.49 1.44 -8.46
N LEU A 5 21.17 0.29 -9.05
CA LEU A 5 20.01 -0.53 -8.65
C LEU A 5 20.26 -1.12 -7.26
N LEU A 6 19.35 -0.83 -6.32
CA LEU A 6 19.36 -1.36 -4.96
C LEU A 6 18.49 -2.60 -4.82
N TYR A 7 17.30 -2.58 -5.46
CA TYR A 7 16.32 -3.65 -5.31
C TYR A 7 15.40 -3.73 -6.53
N THR A 8 15.07 -4.95 -6.95
CA THR A 8 14.04 -5.24 -7.95
C THR A 8 12.83 -5.82 -7.27
N GLY A 9 11.76 -5.01 -7.14
CA GLY A 9 10.47 -5.45 -6.62
C GLY A 9 9.54 -5.98 -7.71
N LYS A 10 8.38 -6.46 -7.29
CA LYS A 10 7.32 -6.96 -8.19
C LYS A 10 6.80 -5.84 -9.10
N THR A 11 6.42 -4.70 -8.52
CA THR A 11 5.79 -3.56 -9.22
C THR A 11 6.71 -2.36 -9.39
N LYS A 12 7.88 -2.34 -8.73
CA LYS A 12 8.84 -1.22 -8.75
C LYS A 12 10.27 -1.69 -8.67
N ASN A 13 11.17 -0.94 -9.31
CA ASN A 13 12.60 -1.02 -9.07
C ASN A 13 13.04 0.16 -8.21
N VAL A 14 14.01 -0.07 -7.32
CA VAL A 14 14.55 0.94 -6.40
C VAL A 14 16.00 1.23 -6.75
N TYR A 15 16.33 2.49 -6.96
CA TYR A 15 17.69 2.96 -7.29
C TYR A 15 18.18 3.95 -6.23
N GLU A 16 19.51 4.02 -6.07
CA GLU A 16 20.17 4.99 -5.21
C GLU A 16 20.43 6.30 -5.98
N LEU A 17 20.03 7.42 -5.40
CA LEU A 17 20.31 8.75 -5.93
C LEU A 17 21.58 9.36 -5.29
N PRO A 18 22.30 10.27 -5.99
CA PRO A 18 23.51 10.91 -5.46
C PRO A 18 23.31 11.73 -4.19
N ASN A 19 22.08 12.17 -3.91
CA ASN A 19 21.71 12.92 -2.70
C ASN A 19 21.36 12.03 -1.51
N GLY A 20 21.49 10.70 -1.65
CA GLY A 20 21.16 9.73 -0.61
C GLY A 20 19.68 9.32 -0.55
N ASN A 21 18.82 9.91 -1.37
CA ASN A 21 17.44 9.46 -1.54
C ASN A 21 17.37 8.22 -2.42
N CYS A 22 16.18 7.63 -2.52
CA CYS A 22 15.89 6.54 -3.45
C CYS A 22 15.01 7.02 -4.60
N LEU A 23 15.15 6.39 -5.76
CA LEU A 23 14.26 6.57 -6.89
C LEU A 23 13.48 5.27 -7.11
N LEU A 24 12.16 5.35 -7.02
CA LEU A 24 11.26 4.27 -7.37
C LEU A 24 10.88 4.41 -8.84
N LYS A 25 11.17 3.38 -9.65
CA LYS A 25 10.69 3.26 -11.03
C LYS A 25 9.51 2.31 -11.04
N PHE A 26 8.33 2.82 -11.32
CA PHE A 26 7.11 2.03 -11.41
C PHE A 26 7.12 1.17 -12.69
N LYS A 27 6.55 -0.02 -12.60
CA LYS A 27 6.47 -1.02 -13.66
C LYS A 27 5.01 -1.28 -14.00
N ASP A 28 4.79 -1.86 -15.18
CA ASP A 28 3.46 -2.30 -15.61
C ASP A 28 3.11 -3.71 -15.13
N ASP A 29 3.99 -4.31 -14.32
CA ASP A 29 3.73 -5.60 -13.66
C ASP A 29 2.74 -5.42 -12.51
N CYS A 30 1.78 -6.32 -12.41
CA CYS A 30 0.76 -6.35 -11.37
C CYS A 30 0.78 -7.66 -10.59
N THR A 31 0.47 -7.57 -9.31
CA THR A 31 0.20 -8.76 -8.49
C THR A 31 -1.10 -9.42 -8.94
N GLY A 32 -1.14 -10.74 -8.87
CA GLY A 32 -2.30 -11.51 -9.30
C GLY A 32 -1.98 -12.97 -9.53
N LYS A 33 -2.99 -13.70 -9.98
CA LYS A 33 -2.89 -15.12 -10.29
C LYS A 33 -3.65 -15.45 -11.56
N ASP A 34 -3.09 -16.33 -12.38
CA ASP A 34 -3.72 -16.85 -13.60
C ASP A 34 -4.25 -15.77 -14.55
N GLY A 35 -3.52 -14.63 -14.66
CA GLY A 35 -3.90 -13.50 -15.51
C GLY A 35 -4.97 -12.58 -14.90
N VAL A 36 -5.36 -12.78 -13.65
CA VAL A 36 -6.34 -11.95 -12.93
C VAL A 36 -5.62 -11.12 -11.88
N PHE A 37 -5.84 -9.81 -11.91
CA PHE A 37 -5.31 -8.88 -10.92
C PHE A 37 -5.91 -9.17 -9.53
N ASP A 38 -5.05 -9.27 -8.51
CA ASP A 38 -5.45 -9.28 -7.09
C ASP A 38 -4.36 -8.59 -6.26
N PRO A 39 -4.66 -7.46 -5.58
CA PRO A 39 -3.71 -6.75 -4.74
C PRO A 39 -3.27 -7.54 -3.51
N GLY A 40 -3.93 -8.65 -3.19
CA GLY A 40 -3.59 -9.55 -2.09
C GLY A 40 -2.77 -10.77 -2.50
N GLU A 41 -2.32 -10.87 -3.76
CA GLU A 41 -1.45 -11.95 -4.23
C GLU A 41 0.03 -11.58 -4.11
N ASN A 42 0.88 -12.60 -3.88
CA ASN A 42 2.31 -12.45 -3.62
C ASN A 42 3.20 -12.69 -4.84
N SER A 43 2.60 -12.85 -6.01
CA SER A 43 3.32 -13.06 -7.27
C SER A 43 2.88 -12.08 -8.34
N VAL A 44 3.76 -11.81 -9.30
CA VAL A 44 3.37 -11.13 -10.53
C VAL A 44 2.52 -12.11 -11.35
N GLY A 45 1.26 -11.75 -11.57
CA GLY A 45 0.30 -12.58 -12.31
C GLY A 45 0.03 -12.09 -13.71
N LEU A 46 0.28 -10.81 -13.99
CA LEU A 46 0.00 -10.18 -15.28
C LEU A 46 0.75 -8.86 -15.43
N THR A 47 0.77 -8.34 -16.66
CA THR A 47 1.23 -6.99 -17.01
C THR A 47 0.06 -6.22 -17.60
N ILE A 48 -0.18 -5.00 -17.12
CA ILE A 48 -1.21 -4.08 -17.64
C ILE A 48 -0.51 -2.83 -18.13
N GLU A 49 -0.51 -2.60 -19.43
CA GLU A 49 0.15 -1.45 -20.04
C GLU A 49 -0.37 -0.13 -19.45
N GLY A 50 0.56 0.72 -18.97
CA GLY A 50 0.27 2.02 -18.38
C GLY A 50 -0.17 1.98 -16.91
N VAL A 51 -0.24 0.80 -16.26
CA VAL A 51 -0.64 0.74 -14.84
C VAL A 51 0.40 1.38 -13.91
N GLY A 52 1.68 1.34 -14.29
CA GLY A 52 2.73 2.03 -13.56
C GLY A 52 2.49 3.54 -13.49
N ASP A 53 2.10 4.15 -14.61
CA ASP A 53 1.78 5.59 -14.68
C ASP A 53 0.56 5.95 -13.84
N VAL A 54 -0.52 5.15 -13.92
CA VAL A 54 -1.74 5.44 -13.14
C VAL A 54 -1.53 5.24 -11.65
N ASN A 55 -0.73 4.24 -11.24
CA ASN A 55 -0.36 4.03 -9.84
C ASN A 55 0.55 5.17 -9.32
N LEU A 56 1.51 5.63 -10.12
CA LEU A 56 2.32 6.78 -9.77
C LEU A 56 1.47 8.04 -9.60
N ARG A 57 0.58 8.34 -10.55
CA ARG A 57 -0.31 9.50 -10.50
C ARG A 57 -1.19 9.50 -9.25
N MET A 58 -1.77 8.37 -8.90
CA MET A 58 -2.60 8.22 -7.70
C MET A 58 -1.76 8.35 -6.42
N SER A 59 -0.56 7.77 -6.40
CA SER A 59 0.37 7.89 -5.27
C SER A 59 0.79 9.34 -5.01
N ILE A 60 1.11 10.11 -6.06
CA ILE A 60 1.41 11.55 -5.93
C ILE A 60 0.26 12.26 -5.22
N TYR A 61 -0.96 12.10 -5.74
CA TYR A 61 -2.16 12.74 -5.18
C TYR A 61 -2.34 12.43 -3.69
N PHE A 62 -2.30 11.15 -3.33
CA PHE A 62 -2.51 10.76 -1.94
C PHE A 62 -1.35 11.14 -1.02
N PHE A 63 -0.09 11.01 -1.47
CA PHE A 63 1.04 11.43 -0.64
C PHE A 63 1.02 12.93 -0.34
N GLU A 64 0.69 13.77 -1.32
CA GLU A 64 0.54 15.22 -1.10
C GLU A 64 -0.56 15.51 -0.08
N LYS A 65 -1.70 14.84 -0.19
CA LYS A 65 -2.83 15.01 0.73
C LYS A 65 -2.54 14.51 2.14
N ILE A 66 -1.89 13.35 2.25
CA ILE A 66 -1.46 12.76 3.53
C ILE A 66 -0.43 13.66 4.21
N ASN A 67 0.55 14.17 3.48
CA ASN A 67 1.53 15.14 4.00
C ASN A 67 0.87 16.43 4.45
N ALA A 68 -0.11 16.96 3.70
CA ALA A 68 -0.88 18.14 4.08
C ALA A 68 -1.72 17.93 5.36
N ALA A 69 -2.11 16.69 5.64
CA ALA A 69 -2.78 16.31 6.90
C ALA A 69 -1.78 16.11 8.08
N GLY A 70 -0.49 16.39 7.88
CA GLY A 70 0.55 16.29 8.91
C GLY A 70 1.06 14.87 9.17
N ILE A 71 0.71 13.90 8.33
CA ILE A 71 1.21 12.52 8.41
C ILE A 71 2.46 12.41 7.53
N LYS A 72 3.56 11.97 8.12
CA LYS A 72 4.84 11.85 7.42
C LYS A 72 4.83 10.72 6.40
N THR A 73 5.27 11.02 5.17
CA THR A 73 5.49 10.04 4.12
C THR A 73 6.93 10.09 3.61
N HIS A 74 7.36 9.10 2.87
CA HIS A 74 8.66 9.10 2.21
C HIS A 74 8.70 9.95 0.94
N TYR A 75 7.57 10.43 0.44
CA TYR A 75 7.44 11.15 -0.82
C TYR A 75 8.22 12.47 -0.82
N VAL A 76 9.03 12.70 -1.84
CA VAL A 76 9.78 13.94 -2.08
C VAL A 76 9.30 14.62 -3.35
N SER A 77 9.35 13.94 -4.48
CA SER A 77 8.93 14.44 -5.79
C SER A 77 8.65 13.30 -6.76
N ALA A 78 8.04 13.59 -7.89
CA ALA A 78 7.82 12.60 -8.93
C ALA A 78 7.94 13.20 -10.33
N ASP A 79 8.23 12.34 -11.31
CA ASP A 79 8.26 12.66 -12.72
C ASP A 79 7.40 11.66 -13.50
N LEU A 80 6.24 12.12 -13.96
CA LEU A 80 5.31 11.32 -14.76
C LEU A 80 5.88 10.94 -16.14
N ALA A 81 6.76 11.78 -16.71
CA ALA A 81 7.34 11.49 -18.02
C ALA A 81 8.28 10.28 -17.99
N THR A 82 8.89 10.01 -16.84
CA THR A 82 9.76 8.86 -16.63
C THR A 82 9.15 7.80 -15.72
N THR A 83 7.92 7.99 -15.27
CA THR A 83 7.21 7.07 -14.35
C THR A 83 8.04 6.77 -13.10
N THR A 84 8.59 7.83 -12.47
CA THR A 84 9.49 7.71 -11.32
C THR A 84 9.06 8.59 -10.14
N MET A 85 9.40 8.16 -8.94
CA MET A 85 9.16 8.90 -7.69
C MET A 85 10.43 8.92 -6.85
N GLU A 86 10.92 10.11 -6.49
CA GLU A 86 11.97 10.28 -5.51
C GLU A 86 11.40 10.19 -4.10
N VAL A 87 12.06 9.41 -3.25
CA VAL A 87 11.61 9.14 -1.89
C VAL A 87 12.77 9.19 -0.89
N LEU A 88 12.46 9.54 0.36
CA LEU A 88 13.40 9.42 1.47
C LEU A 88 13.74 7.95 1.71
N PRO A 89 14.99 7.63 2.08
CA PRO A 89 15.36 6.28 2.49
C PRO A 89 14.60 5.91 3.77
N ALA A 90 14.18 4.65 3.86
CA ALA A 90 13.45 4.10 5.00
C ALA A 90 14.10 2.83 5.54
N LYS A 91 14.11 2.70 6.88
CA LYS A 91 14.42 1.43 7.53
C LYS A 91 13.11 0.72 7.85
N VAL A 92 12.85 -0.40 7.20
CA VAL A 92 11.63 -1.19 7.44
C VAL A 92 11.62 -1.86 8.82
N PHE A 93 10.44 -2.19 9.33
CA PHE A 93 10.26 -2.98 10.54
C PHE A 93 10.66 -4.44 10.28
N GLY A 94 11.64 -4.95 11.02
CA GLY A 94 12.15 -6.30 10.82
C GLY A 94 12.63 -6.52 9.38
N LYS A 95 11.94 -7.42 8.65
CA LYS A 95 12.16 -7.67 7.21
C LYS A 95 11.10 -6.99 6.32
N GLY A 96 10.20 -6.23 6.92
CA GLY A 96 9.06 -5.58 6.31
C GLY A 96 7.74 -6.09 6.89
N LEU A 97 6.82 -5.15 7.09
CA LEU A 97 5.45 -5.42 7.51
C LEU A 97 4.49 -4.84 6.48
N GLU A 98 3.45 -5.58 6.19
CA GLU A 98 2.25 -5.05 5.55
C GLU A 98 1.24 -4.73 6.63
N VAL A 99 0.60 -3.57 6.52
CA VAL A 99 -0.44 -3.10 7.43
C VAL A 99 -1.70 -2.88 6.63
N ILE A 100 -2.70 -3.70 6.88
CA ILE A 100 -3.92 -3.75 6.09
C ILE A 100 -5.05 -3.14 6.91
N CYS A 101 -5.75 -2.16 6.36
CA CYS A 101 -6.99 -1.63 6.94
C CYS A 101 -8.19 -2.06 6.11
N ARG A 102 -9.22 -2.59 6.79
CA ARG A 102 -10.41 -3.14 6.14
C ARG A 102 -11.67 -2.44 6.64
N ASN A 103 -12.41 -1.86 5.70
CA ASN A 103 -13.77 -1.34 5.92
C ASN A 103 -14.82 -2.41 5.62
N LYS A 104 -14.47 -3.40 4.79
CA LYS A 104 -15.33 -4.54 4.41
C LYS A 104 -14.55 -5.85 4.47
N ALA A 105 -15.27 -6.92 4.73
CA ALA A 105 -14.73 -8.28 4.79
C ALA A 105 -14.50 -8.84 3.38
N VAL A 106 -13.25 -8.78 2.87
CA VAL A 106 -12.85 -9.25 1.54
C VAL A 106 -11.48 -9.92 1.53
N GLY A 107 -11.09 -10.48 0.42
CA GLY A 107 -9.75 -11.03 0.16
C GLY A 107 -9.34 -12.09 1.20
N SER A 108 -8.11 -11.96 1.72
CA SER A 108 -7.56 -12.91 2.70
C SER A 108 -8.36 -12.97 4.01
N PHE A 109 -9.09 -11.91 4.38
CA PHE A 109 -9.97 -11.91 5.55
C PHE A 109 -11.08 -12.94 5.38
N ILE A 110 -11.75 -12.96 4.24
CA ILE A 110 -12.80 -13.96 3.95
C ILE A 110 -12.22 -15.37 3.78
N ARG A 111 -11.04 -15.51 3.20
CA ARG A 111 -10.36 -16.83 3.14
C ARG A 111 -10.13 -17.43 4.54
N ARG A 112 -9.88 -16.59 5.55
CA ARG A 112 -9.67 -17.03 6.95
C ARG A 112 -10.96 -17.16 7.76
N TYR A 113 -11.89 -16.25 7.58
CA TYR A 113 -13.03 -16.08 8.51
C TYR A 113 -14.41 -16.20 7.83
N GLY A 114 -14.48 -16.60 6.59
CA GLY A 114 -15.75 -16.70 5.82
C GLY A 114 -16.77 -17.69 6.37
N ALA A 115 -16.36 -18.59 7.29
CA ALA A 115 -17.31 -19.42 8.06
C ALA A 115 -18.07 -18.63 9.15
N LEU A 116 -17.61 -17.43 9.51
CA LEU A 116 -18.11 -16.62 10.61
C LEU A 116 -18.73 -15.29 10.15
N ILE A 117 -18.40 -14.82 8.96
CA ILE A 117 -18.83 -13.53 8.43
C ILE A 117 -19.02 -13.60 6.91
N GLU A 118 -20.01 -12.91 6.38
CA GLU A 118 -20.27 -12.85 4.94
C GLU A 118 -19.31 -11.91 4.22
N SER A 119 -19.01 -12.21 2.95
CA SER A 119 -18.22 -11.34 2.09
C SER A 119 -18.92 -9.99 1.90
N GLY A 120 -18.15 -8.90 2.03
CA GLY A 120 -18.67 -7.54 1.93
C GLY A 120 -19.31 -6.99 3.20
N ALA A 121 -19.38 -7.77 4.29
CA ALA A 121 -19.85 -7.28 5.58
C ALA A 121 -18.97 -6.14 6.11
N ASP A 122 -19.58 -5.20 6.82
CA ASP A 122 -18.89 -4.05 7.40
C ASP A 122 -17.86 -4.45 8.46
N LEU A 123 -16.70 -3.82 8.39
CA LEU A 123 -15.66 -3.86 9.41
C LEU A 123 -15.34 -2.44 9.87
N PRO A 124 -15.13 -2.21 11.18
CA PRO A 124 -14.95 -0.86 11.72
C PRO A 124 -13.50 -0.37 11.54
N SER A 125 -13.04 -0.19 10.30
CA SER A 125 -11.65 0.13 9.95
C SER A 125 -10.67 -0.81 10.66
N TYR A 126 -10.94 -2.11 10.54
CA TYR A 126 -10.15 -3.16 11.18
C TYR A 126 -8.73 -3.18 10.63
N VAL A 127 -7.74 -3.13 11.51
CA VAL A 127 -6.33 -3.16 11.15
C VAL A 127 -5.72 -4.50 11.52
N GLU A 128 -5.02 -5.10 10.58
CA GLU A 128 -4.20 -6.30 10.78
C GLU A 128 -2.81 -6.12 10.16
N THR A 129 -1.85 -6.90 10.64
CA THR A 129 -0.48 -6.90 10.17
C THR A 129 -0.05 -8.27 9.66
N THR A 130 0.74 -8.29 8.58
CA THR A 130 1.39 -9.48 8.06
C THR A 130 2.89 -9.26 7.92
N LEU A 131 3.66 -10.32 8.02
CA LEU A 131 5.08 -10.30 7.68
C LEU A 131 5.22 -10.33 6.16
N LYS A 132 6.19 -9.59 5.60
CA LYS A 132 6.58 -9.75 4.19
C LYS A 132 7.43 -11.03 4.06
N ASP A 133 6.77 -12.13 3.76
CA ASP A 133 7.40 -13.45 3.58
C ASP A 133 6.63 -14.21 2.49
N ASP A 134 6.96 -13.90 1.22
CA ASP A 134 6.31 -14.48 0.05
C ASP A 134 6.28 -16.02 0.07
N GLU A 135 7.35 -16.65 0.59
CA GLU A 135 7.44 -18.11 0.68
C GLU A 135 6.41 -18.73 1.64
N LYS A 136 6.02 -17.94 2.68
CA LYS A 136 5.02 -18.37 3.67
C LYS A 136 3.64 -17.76 3.46
N GLY A 137 3.45 -17.03 2.35
CA GLY A 137 2.17 -16.41 2.01
C GLY A 137 1.79 -15.24 2.92
N ASP A 138 2.77 -14.42 3.31
CA ASP A 138 2.62 -13.24 4.18
C ASP A 138 1.77 -13.50 5.42
N PRO A 139 2.29 -14.32 6.37
CA PRO A 139 1.51 -14.78 7.51
C PRO A 139 1.12 -13.62 8.43
N LEU A 140 -0.10 -13.70 8.98
CA LEU A 140 -0.55 -12.80 10.04
C LEU A 140 0.42 -12.82 11.21
N ILE A 141 0.68 -11.65 11.77
CA ILE A 141 1.41 -11.50 13.03
C ILE A 141 0.64 -10.56 13.96
N THR A 142 0.49 -10.98 15.21
CA THR A 142 -0.20 -10.19 16.22
C THR A 142 0.69 -9.10 16.81
N LYS A 143 0.09 -8.06 17.40
CA LYS A 143 0.78 -7.07 18.20
C LYS A 143 1.69 -7.71 19.25
N ASP A 144 1.15 -8.66 20.01
CA ASP A 144 1.88 -9.33 21.09
C ASP A 144 3.12 -10.06 20.56
N ALA A 145 3.02 -10.71 19.41
CA ALA A 145 4.16 -11.37 18.78
C ALA A 145 5.22 -10.35 18.30
N LEU A 146 4.80 -9.25 17.65
CA LEU A 146 5.71 -8.18 17.21
C LEU A 146 6.49 -7.58 18.38
N VAL A 147 5.83 -7.36 19.51
CA VAL A 147 6.45 -6.86 20.74
C VAL A 147 7.38 -7.91 21.35
N ALA A 148 6.93 -9.15 21.49
CA ALA A 148 7.71 -10.23 22.10
C ALA A 148 9.02 -10.53 21.37
N ILE A 149 9.03 -10.42 20.04
CA ILE A 149 10.26 -10.64 19.22
C ILE A 149 11.06 -9.35 18.98
N GLY A 150 10.66 -8.23 19.57
CA GLY A 150 11.39 -6.97 19.53
C GLY A 150 11.40 -6.25 18.17
N VAL A 151 10.40 -6.49 17.34
CA VAL A 151 10.25 -5.76 16.06
C VAL A 151 9.76 -4.34 16.29
N MET A 152 8.85 -4.14 17.24
CA MET A 152 8.38 -2.84 17.69
C MET A 152 7.90 -2.87 19.14
N THR A 153 7.70 -1.70 19.74
CA THR A 153 7.05 -1.57 21.04
C THR A 153 5.53 -1.58 20.90
N GLU A 154 4.80 -1.80 22.00
CA GLU A 154 3.35 -1.70 22.02
C GLU A 154 2.85 -0.31 21.59
N GLU A 155 3.50 0.76 22.09
CA GLU A 155 3.20 2.15 21.72
C GLU A 155 3.38 2.37 20.21
N GLN A 156 4.48 1.88 19.64
CA GLN A 156 4.72 1.97 18.20
C GLN A 156 3.65 1.25 17.37
N TYR A 157 3.13 0.12 17.85
CA TYR A 157 2.04 -0.58 17.17
C TYR A 157 0.72 0.21 17.22
N GLU A 158 0.37 0.79 18.36
CA GLU A 158 -0.85 1.60 18.48
C GLU A 158 -0.75 2.88 17.63
N ASP A 159 0.41 3.55 17.60
CA ASP A 159 0.67 4.71 16.73
C ASP A 159 0.54 4.31 15.24
N LEU A 160 1.11 3.16 14.87
CA LEU A 160 1.02 2.63 13.50
C LEU A 160 -0.43 2.35 13.10
N LYS A 161 -1.21 1.75 14.00
CA LYS A 161 -2.64 1.45 13.79
C LYS A 161 -3.45 2.74 13.63
N ASP A 162 -3.25 3.72 14.51
CA ASP A 162 -3.94 5.01 14.45
C ASP A 162 -3.61 5.76 13.16
N MET A 163 -2.34 5.79 12.77
CA MET A 163 -1.88 6.37 11.50
C MET A 163 -2.54 5.66 10.30
N THR A 164 -2.57 4.33 10.30
CA THR A 164 -3.20 3.52 9.25
C THR A 164 -4.68 3.87 9.10
N GLN A 165 -5.43 3.96 10.21
CA GLN A 165 -6.86 4.32 10.18
C GLN A 165 -7.08 5.75 9.66
N LYS A 166 -6.25 6.71 10.06
CA LYS A 166 -6.30 8.10 9.56
C LYS A 166 -6.05 8.18 8.06
N ILE A 167 -5.02 7.49 7.56
CA ILE A 167 -4.72 7.45 6.13
C ILE A 167 -5.86 6.78 5.37
N THR A 168 -6.35 5.64 5.86
CA THR A 168 -7.49 4.93 5.24
C THR A 168 -8.71 5.82 5.13
N LYS A 169 -9.00 6.63 6.18
CA LYS A 169 -10.11 7.58 6.14
C LYS A 169 -9.92 8.65 5.06
N ILE A 170 -8.71 9.21 4.90
CA ILE A 170 -8.42 10.18 3.85
C ILE A 170 -8.70 9.58 2.46
N VAL A 171 -8.22 8.36 2.21
CA VAL A 171 -8.43 7.66 0.94
C VAL A 171 -9.91 7.34 0.72
N ALA A 172 -10.59 6.84 1.74
CA ALA A 172 -12.01 6.47 1.66
C ALA A 172 -12.91 7.67 1.41
N ASP A 173 -12.67 8.81 2.08
CA ASP A 173 -13.43 10.04 1.92
C ASP A 173 -13.33 10.54 0.47
N ASP A 174 -12.14 10.57 -0.12
CA ASP A 174 -11.94 11.03 -1.51
C ASP A 174 -12.57 10.09 -2.54
N LEU A 175 -12.50 8.78 -2.32
CA LEU A 175 -13.18 7.80 -3.16
C LEU A 175 -14.70 7.96 -3.07
N ALA A 176 -15.23 8.22 -1.87
CA ALA A 176 -16.66 8.44 -1.64
C ALA A 176 -17.18 9.69 -2.36
N GLU A 177 -16.39 10.78 -2.43
CA GLU A 177 -16.72 11.98 -3.22
C GLU A 177 -16.89 11.68 -4.71
N LYS A 178 -16.27 10.60 -5.21
CA LYS A 178 -16.38 10.11 -6.59
C LYS A 178 -17.42 8.97 -6.75
N GLY A 179 -18.20 8.70 -5.68
CA GLY A 179 -19.22 7.64 -5.68
C GLY A 179 -18.62 6.23 -5.69
N MET A 180 -17.43 6.07 -5.13
CA MET A 180 -16.73 4.79 -4.97
C MET A 180 -16.53 4.45 -3.50
N GLU A 181 -16.39 3.17 -3.18
CA GLU A 181 -16.26 2.67 -1.81
C GLU A 181 -14.94 1.90 -1.66
N LEU A 182 -14.12 2.32 -0.68
CA LEU A 182 -12.90 1.62 -0.31
C LEU A 182 -13.24 0.43 0.58
N TYR A 183 -13.00 -0.80 0.11
CA TYR A 183 -13.21 -2.00 0.89
C TYR A 183 -12.03 -2.34 1.79
N ASP A 184 -10.82 -2.37 1.24
CA ASP A 184 -9.59 -2.50 2.01
C ASP A 184 -8.41 -1.84 1.29
N ILE A 185 -7.36 -1.57 2.07
CA ILE A 185 -6.11 -1.04 1.56
C ILE A 185 -4.93 -1.58 2.38
N LYS A 186 -3.83 -1.86 1.71
CA LYS A 186 -2.57 -2.28 2.27
C LYS A 186 -1.56 -1.14 2.24
N PHE A 187 -0.89 -0.91 3.36
CA PHE A 187 0.19 0.05 3.50
C PHE A 187 1.49 -0.62 3.94
N GLU A 188 2.59 0.06 3.67
CA GLU A 188 3.89 -0.25 4.25
C GLU A 188 4.41 0.98 5.01
N PHE A 189 5.14 0.72 6.09
CA PHE A 189 5.72 1.75 6.91
C PHE A 189 7.18 1.44 7.23
N GLY A 190 7.94 2.48 7.53
CA GLY A 190 9.32 2.36 7.95
C GLY A 190 9.75 3.54 8.81
N TYR A 191 10.95 3.48 9.35
CA TYR A 191 11.56 4.60 10.03
C TYR A 191 12.24 5.52 9.03
N ALA A 192 11.92 6.81 9.13
CA ALA A 192 12.63 7.88 8.45
C ALA A 192 14.05 8.03 9.02
N PRO A 193 14.95 8.79 8.36
CA PRO A 193 16.29 9.07 8.88
C PRO A 193 16.32 9.72 10.27
N ASP A 194 15.27 10.44 10.66
CA ASP A 194 15.09 11.04 11.99
C ASP A 194 14.49 10.08 13.03
N GLY A 195 14.30 8.80 12.69
CA GLY A 195 13.76 7.76 13.56
C GLY A 195 12.25 7.75 13.73
N LYS A 196 11.53 8.68 13.12
CA LYS A 196 10.05 8.70 13.15
C LYS A 196 9.47 7.72 12.14
N VAL A 197 8.31 7.16 12.45
CA VAL A 197 7.55 6.34 11.51
C VAL A 197 7.02 7.22 10.37
N MET A 198 7.11 6.71 9.15
CA MET A 198 6.53 7.32 7.96
C MET A 198 5.90 6.26 7.07
N LEU A 199 4.89 6.67 6.31
CA LEU A 199 4.30 5.85 5.24
C LEU A 199 5.31 5.74 4.09
N ILE A 200 5.47 4.52 3.58
CA ILE A 200 6.33 4.22 2.43
C ILE A 200 5.55 3.46 1.34
N ASP A 201 6.23 3.03 0.31
CA ASP A 201 5.76 2.29 -0.86
C ASP A 201 4.84 3.13 -1.75
N GLU A 202 3.59 2.78 -1.95
CA GLU A 202 2.61 3.49 -2.77
C GLU A 202 1.26 3.58 -2.07
N VAL A 203 0.43 4.54 -2.52
CA VAL A 203 -0.99 4.63 -2.19
C VAL A 203 -1.75 4.72 -3.51
N ALA A 204 -2.09 3.57 -4.06
CA ALA A 204 -2.63 3.47 -5.42
C ALA A 204 -3.54 2.24 -5.58
N SER A 205 -4.09 2.11 -6.78
CA SER A 205 -4.94 0.98 -7.14
C SER A 205 -4.26 -0.39 -6.97
N GLY A 206 -2.92 -0.42 -7.00
CA GLY A 206 -2.13 -1.64 -6.83
C GLY A 206 -2.22 -2.28 -5.44
N ASN A 207 -2.64 -1.53 -4.43
CA ASN A 207 -2.68 -1.99 -3.04
C ASN A 207 -4.04 -1.77 -2.34
N MET A 208 -5.12 -1.52 -3.09
CA MET A 208 -6.46 -1.36 -2.54
C MET A 208 -7.53 -2.08 -3.37
N ARG A 209 -8.64 -2.40 -2.72
CA ARG A 209 -9.86 -2.85 -3.39
C ARG A 209 -10.94 -1.78 -3.27
N VAL A 210 -11.35 -1.27 -4.43
CA VAL A 210 -12.38 -0.24 -4.55
C VAL A 210 -13.57 -0.80 -5.31
N TYR A 211 -14.76 -0.46 -4.88
CA TYR A 211 -16.00 -0.88 -5.48
C TYR A 211 -16.88 0.31 -5.85
N LYS A 212 -17.68 0.14 -6.90
CA LYS A 212 -18.71 1.11 -7.30
C LYS A 212 -20.00 0.37 -7.57
N ASN A 213 -21.07 0.74 -6.86
CA ASN A 213 -22.37 0.06 -6.94
C ASN A 213 -22.28 -1.46 -6.67
N GLY A 214 -21.38 -1.87 -5.79
CA GLY A 214 -21.16 -3.28 -5.42
C GLY A 214 -20.28 -4.08 -6.41
N GLU A 215 -19.78 -3.46 -7.48
CA GLU A 215 -18.88 -4.09 -8.45
C GLU A 215 -17.43 -3.63 -8.22
N TYR A 216 -16.49 -4.58 -8.31
CA TYR A 216 -15.07 -4.29 -8.22
C TYR A 216 -14.60 -3.37 -9.36
N VAL A 217 -13.79 -2.37 -9.03
CA VAL A 217 -13.23 -1.42 -9.99
C VAL A 217 -11.76 -1.76 -10.22
N ASP A 218 -11.39 -2.15 -11.44
CA ASP A 218 -10.01 -2.45 -11.81
C ASP A 218 -9.10 -1.21 -11.77
N PRO A 219 -7.76 -1.37 -11.69
CA PRO A 219 -6.82 -0.27 -11.55
C PRO A 219 -6.94 0.85 -12.59
N MET A 220 -7.12 0.50 -13.87
CA MET A 220 -7.19 1.48 -14.96
C MET A 220 -8.50 2.27 -14.91
N THR A 221 -9.61 1.58 -14.67
CA THR A 221 -10.94 2.17 -14.50
C THR A 221 -10.99 3.04 -13.25
N LEU A 222 -10.39 2.60 -12.13
CA LEU A 222 -10.30 3.37 -10.90
C LEU A 222 -9.62 4.72 -11.13
N ASN A 223 -8.45 4.71 -11.77
CA ASN A 223 -7.73 5.94 -12.06
C ASN A 223 -8.57 6.89 -12.95
N LYS A 224 -9.20 6.37 -14.00
CA LYS A 224 -10.04 7.15 -14.89
C LYS A 224 -11.23 7.79 -14.14
N LEU A 225 -11.91 7.04 -13.29
CA LEU A 225 -13.06 7.54 -12.51
C LEU A 225 -12.64 8.55 -11.44
N PHE A 226 -11.48 8.33 -10.82
CA PHE A 226 -10.99 9.17 -9.73
C PHE A 226 -10.57 10.56 -10.22
N PHE A 227 -9.93 10.65 -11.38
CA PHE A 227 -9.44 11.91 -11.95
C PHE A 227 -10.36 12.53 -13.02
N ALA A 228 -11.59 12.01 -13.19
CA ALA A 228 -12.59 12.55 -14.08
C ALA A 228 -13.20 13.88 -13.61
#